data_3aa224350725c344115139c4b1bdc2f0
#
_entry.id   3aa224350725c344115139c4b1bdc2f0
#
_cell.length_a   1.000
_cell.length_b   1.000
_cell.length_c   1.000
_cell.angle_alpha   90.00
_cell.angle_beta   90.00
_cell.angle_gamma   90.00
#
_symmetry.space_group_name_H-M   'P 1'
#
loop_
_entity.id
_entity.type
_entity.pdbx_description
1 polymer ?
#
loop_
_entity_poly.entity_id
_entity_poly.type
_entity_poly.pdbx_seq_one_letter_code
_entity_poly.pdbx_strand_id
1 'polypeptide(L)'
;MEATWLDSNSWLIELGGRRILIDPWLVGELVFGQQTWLFKGEHPQPRSLPENIDLILLSQGLEDHAHPPTLKVLDKAIPVVGSASAAKVAQSLGFTQVTALAHGDRFTLADSVTIQAVPGSPIGPTTVENGYIVRDAATGHALFYEPHGFHAPSLKEEGPIDVVITPVLDLALPLVGPIIRGQKGALELTEWLQPQVILPTADAGEVQY
;
A
#
# COMPACT_ATOMS: atom_id res chain seq x y z
N MET A 1 -6.25 14.49 8.93
CA MET A 1 -6.03 13.22 8.19
C MET A 1 -7.34 12.50 8.05
N GLU A 2 -7.66 12.04 6.86
CA GLU A 2 -8.81 11.16 6.59
C GLU A 2 -8.31 9.92 5.83
N ALA A 3 -8.83 8.75 6.17
CA ALA A 3 -8.49 7.49 5.52
C ALA A 3 -9.79 6.79 5.09
N THR A 4 -9.97 6.61 3.79
CA THR A 4 -11.10 5.90 3.19
C THR A 4 -10.65 4.55 2.68
N TRP A 5 -11.21 3.49 3.23
CA TRP A 5 -10.95 2.14 2.76
C TRP A 5 -11.76 1.84 1.49
N LEU A 6 -11.09 1.29 0.49
CA LEU A 6 -11.66 0.97 -0.83
C LEU A 6 -11.64 -0.54 -1.12
N ASP A 7 -11.65 -1.35 -0.09
CA ASP A 7 -11.48 -2.81 -0.02
C ASP A 7 -10.05 -3.32 -0.22
N SER A 8 -9.80 -4.54 0.24
CA SER A 8 -8.52 -5.24 0.16
C SER A 8 -7.37 -4.35 0.68
N ASN A 9 -6.38 -4.08 -0.15
CA ASN A 9 -5.24 -3.22 0.17
C ASN A 9 -5.41 -1.78 -0.32
N SER A 10 -6.59 -1.44 -0.85
CA SER A 10 -6.85 -0.16 -1.52
C SER A 10 -7.31 0.91 -0.54
N TRP A 11 -6.61 2.04 -0.51
CA TRP A 11 -6.90 3.16 0.38
C TRP A 11 -6.83 4.50 -0.35
N LEU A 12 -7.70 5.43 0.03
CA LEU A 12 -7.56 6.84 -0.28
C LEU A 12 -7.22 7.58 1.01
N ILE A 13 -6.07 8.22 1.03
CA ILE A 13 -5.59 9.01 2.19
C ILE A 13 -5.62 10.49 1.85
N GLU A 14 -6.28 11.29 2.69
CA GLU A 14 -6.26 12.73 2.62
C GLU A 14 -5.41 13.29 3.77
N LEU A 15 -4.23 13.82 3.44
CA LEU A 15 -3.24 14.31 4.40
C LEU A 15 -2.49 15.51 3.82
N GLY A 16 -2.28 16.55 4.62
CA GLY A 16 -1.56 17.75 4.19
C GLY A 16 -2.20 18.45 2.97
N GLY A 17 -3.53 18.35 2.82
CA GLY A 17 -4.26 18.86 1.65
C GLY A 17 -4.02 18.08 0.36
N ARG A 18 -3.47 16.85 0.44
CA ARG A 18 -3.21 15.97 -0.70
C ARG A 18 -4.04 14.70 -0.63
N ARG A 19 -4.39 14.18 -1.81
CA ARG A 19 -5.15 12.93 -1.99
C ARG A 19 -4.22 11.86 -2.56
N ILE A 20 -3.91 10.85 -1.75
CA ILE A 20 -2.97 9.78 -2.07
C ILE A 20 -3.75 8.48 -2.20
N LEU A 21 -3.70 7.88 -3.39
CA LEU A 21 -4.32 6.58 -3.66
C LEU A 21 -3.28 5.47 -3.46
N ILE A 22 -3.52 4.59 -2.49
CA ILE A 22 -2.59 3.51 -2.12
C ILE A 22 -3.09 2.18 -2.65
N ASP A 23 -2.22 1.41 -3.31
CA ASP A 23 -2.40 0.03 -3.79
C ASP A 23 -3.79 -0.21 -4.42
N PRO A 24 -4.20 0.55 -5.46
CA PRO A 24 -5.58 0.55 -5.92
C PRO A 24 -5.94 -0.70 -6.75
N TRP A 25 -6.93 -1.45 -6.27
CA TRP A 25 -7.73 -2.39 -7.04
C TRP A 25 -9.18 -1.94 -7.02
N LEU A 26 -9.66 -1.28 -8.08
CA LEU A 26 -10.97 -0.60 -8.12
C LEU A 26 -11.85 -1.07 -9.27
N VAL A 27 -11.28 -1.63 -10.32
CA VAL A 27 -12.01 -2.10 -11.51
C VAL A 27 -11.48 -3.45 -11.98
N GLY A 28 -12.38 -4.28 -12.48
CA GLY A 28 -12.03 -5.59 -13.03
C GLY A 28 -11.71 -6.65 -11.98
N GLU A 29 -11.35 -7.82 -12.47
CA GLU A 29 -11.04 -8.99 -11.65
C GLU A 29 -9.57 -8.94 -11.20
N LEU A 30 -9.31 -9.38 -9.98
CA LEU A 30 -7.95 -9.65 -9.50
C LEU A 30 -7.58 -11.09 -9.85
N VAL A 31 -6.55 -11.24 -10.66
CA VAL A 31 -6.04 -12.55 -11.09
C VAL A 31 -4.52 -12.49 -11.09
N PHE A 32 -3.87 -13.48 -10.46
CA PHE A 32 -2.41 -13.59 -10.45
C PHE A 32 -1.91 -14.37 -11.67
N GLY A 33 -0.95 -13.80 -12.41
CA GLY A 33 -0.29 -14.45 -13.54
C GLY A 33 -1.24 -14.90 -14.65
N GLN A 34 -2.40 -14.25 -14.79
CA GLN A 34 -3.47 -14.61 -15.75
C GLN A 34 -4.08 -16.02 -15.53
N GLN A 35 -3.92 -16.61 -14.34
CA GLN A 35 -4.38 -17.96 -14.03
C GLN A 35 -5.67 -17.91 -13.17
N THR A 36 -6.81 -17.66 -13.81
CA THR A 36 -8.12 -17.54 -13.16
C THR A 36 -8.57 -18.80 -12.39
N TRP A 37 -8.01 -19.96 -12.73
CA TRP A 37 -8.32 -21.23 -12.06
C TRP A 37 -7.63 -21.37 -10.69
N LEU A 38 -6.56 -20.60 -10.45
CA LEU A 38 -5.78 -20.66 -9.20
C LEU A 38 -6.32 -19.68 -8.16
N PHE A 39 -6.60 -18.47 -8.60
CA PHE A 39 -7.12 -17.41 -7.75
C PHE A 39 -7.86 -16.37 -8.60
N LYS A 40 -9.04 -15.99 -8.15
CA LYS A 40 -9.83 -14.92 -8.73
C LYS A 40 -10.53 -14.14 -7.62
N GLY A 41 -10.36 -12.82 -7.61
CA GLY A 41 -11.13 -11.90 -6.80
C GLY A 41 -11.97 -10.99 -7.68
N GLU A 42 -13.16 -10.61 -7.22
CA GLU A 42 -14.02 -9.66 -7.93
C GLU A 42 -14.78 -8.76 -6.97
N HIS A 43 -15.03 -7.52 -7.40
CA HIS A 43 -15.95 -6.63 -6.71
C HIS A 43 -17.39 -6.94 -7.14
N PRO A 44 -18.33 -7.20 -6.21
CA PRO A 44 -19.72 -7.49 -6.55
C PRO A 44 -20.44 -6.27 -7.16
N GLN A 45 -19.94 -5.07 -6.90
CA GLN A 45 -20.42 -3.81 -7.47
C GLN A 45 -19.26 -3.00 -8.05
N PRO A 46 -19.47 -2.31 -9.19
CA PRO A 46 -18.45 -1.40 -9.71
C PRO A 46 -18.12 -0.31 -8.70
N ARG A 47 -16.84 -0.08 -8.46
CA ARG A 47 -16.36 1.02 -7.64
C ARG A 47 -16.15 2.28 -8.48
N SER A 48 -16.53 3.44 -7.93
CA SER A 48 -16.19 4.72 -8.55
C SER A 48 -14.69 5.00 -8.36
N LEU A 49 -14.06 5.50 -9.41
CA LEU A 49 -12.67 5.98 -9.30
C LEU A 49 -12.65 7.28 -8.49
N PRO A 50 -11.79 7.40 -7.47
CA PRO A 50 -11.61 8.66 -6.77
C PRO A 50 -11.13 9.75 -7.72
N GLU A 51 -11.65 10.96 -7.54
CA GLU A 51 -11.25 12.14 -8.32
C GLU A 51 -10.15 12.94 -7.63
N ASN A 52 -9.46 13.80 -8.38
CA ASN A 52 -8.45 14.73 -7.87
C ASN A 52 -7.33 14.04 -7.08
N ILE A 53 -6.81 12.94 -7.62
CA ILE A 53 -5.69 12.22 -7.03
C ILE A 53 -4.40 12.98 -7.30
N ASP A 54 -3.66 13.34 -6.25
CA ASP A 54 -2.37 14.01 -6.35
C ASP A 54 -1.21 13.00 -6.53
N LEU A 55 -1.38 11.77 -6.04
CA LEU A 55 -0.34 10.73 -6.08
C LEU A 55 -0.95 9.33 -6.02
N ILE A 56 -0.34 8.38 -6.74
CA ILE A 56 -0.53 6.95 -6.56
C ILE A 56 0.69 6.40 -5.82
N LEU A 57 0.47 5.71 -4.70
CA LEU A 57 1.51 5.08 -3.89
C LEU A 57 1.37 3.56 -3.96
N LEU A 58 2.42 2.87 -4.42
CA LEU A 58 2.39 1.42 -4.65
C LEU A 58 3.44 0.71 -3.79
N SER A 59 3.00 -0.21 -2.93
CA SER A 59 3.90 -0.93 -2.02
C SER A 59 4.75 -1.96 -2.75
N GLN A 60 4.18 -2.64 -3.75
CA GLN A 60 4.84 -3.69 -4.52
C GLN A 60 4.21 -3.87 -5.92
N GLY A 61 4.87 -4.67 -6.76
CA GLY A 61 4.47 -4.87 -8.15
C GLY A 61 3.52 -6.03 -8.40
N LEU A 62 3.01 -6.73 -7.38
CA LEU A 62 2.01 -7.78 -7.55
C LEU A 62 0.63 -7.21 -7.88
N GLU A 63 -0.21 -8.04 -8.50
CA GLU A 63 -1.49 -7.62 -9.07
C GLU A 63 -2.50 -7.11 -8.01
N ASP A 64 -2.40 -7.53 -6.77
CA ASP A 64 -3.24 -7.08 -5.66
C ASP A 64 -2.81 -5.71 -5.05
N HIS A 65 -1.68 -5.14 -5.54
CA HIS A 65 -1.17 -3.83 -5.15
C HIS A 65 -1.01 -2.90 -6.34
N ALA A 66 -0.32 -3.35 -7.39
CA ALA A 66 -0.16 -2.60 -8.63
C ALA A 66 -1.12 -3.14 -9.70
N HIS A 67 -2.43 -3.08 -9.45
CA HIS A 67 -3.45 -3.74 -10.26
C HIS A 67 -3.53 -3.21 -11.69
N PRO A 68 -3.12 -3.99 -12.73
CA PRO A 68 -2.99 -3.45 -14.08
C PRO A 68 -4.30 -2.93 -14.68
N PRO A 69 -5.49 -3.57 -14.51
CA PRO A 69 -6.74 -3.01 -15.00
C PRO A 69 -7.08 -1.65 -14.39
N THR A 70 -6.92 -1.48 -13.07
CA THR A 70 -7.13 -0.18 -12.40
C THR A 70 -6.13 0.87 -12.87
N LEU A 71 -4.84 0.52 -12.89
CA LEU A 71 -3.80 1.44 -13.33
C LEU A 71 -3.97 1.87 -14.80
N LYS A 72 -4.55 1.03 -15.67
CA LYS A 72 -4.83 1.38 -17.08
C LYS A 72 -5.88 2.48 -17.23
N VAL A 73 -6.87 2.55 -16.35
CA VAL A 73 -7.97 3.54 -16.45
C VAL A 73 -7.66 4.85 -15.74
N LEU A 74 -6.65 4.88 -14.86
CA LEU A 74 -6.19 6.10 -14.20
C LEU A 74 -5.41 7.01 -15.16
N ASP A 75 -5.48 8.32 -14.92
CA ASP A 75 -4.73 9.31 -15.69
C ASP A 75 -3.22 9.07 -15.55
N LYS A 76 -2.52 8.98 -16.68
CA LYS A 76 -1.07 8.72 -16.76
C LYS A 76 -0.20 9.90 -16.36
N ALA A 77 -0.79 11.09 -16.22
CA ALA A 77 -0.13 12.27 -15.71
C ALA A 77 -0.03 12.30 -14.17
N ILE A 78 -0.82 11.49 -13.47
CA ILE A 78 -0.73 11.37 -12.00
C ILE A 78 0.64 10.81 -11.64
N PRO A 79 1.41 11.47 -10.73
CA PRO A 79 2.67 10.94 -10.25
C PRO A 79 2.48 9.59 -9.55
N VAL A 80 3.40 8.66 -9.77
CA VAL A 80 3.45 7.36 -9.10
C VAL A 80 4.74 7.26 -8.30
N VAL A 81 4.62 6.92 -7.03
CA VAL A 81 5.73 6.55 -6.16
C VAL A 81 5.56 5.10 -5.75
N GLY A 82 6.62 4.32 -5.79
CA GLY A 82 6.49 2.90 -5.45
C GLY A 82 7.83 2.21 -5.19
N SER A 83 7.75 0.92 -4.84
CA SER A 83 8.91 0.04 -4.82
C SER A 83 9.50 -0.11 -6.23
N ALA A 84 10.68 -0.70 -6.33
CA ALA A 84 11.33 -0.93 -7.63
C ALA A 84 10.49 -1.83 -8.56
N SER A 85 9.77 -2.80 -8.02
CA SER A 85 8.87 -3.70 -8.77
C SER A 85 7.63 -2.95 -9.24
N ALA A 86 6.99 -2.18 -8.35
CA ALA A 86 5.80 -1.39 -8.64
C ALA A 86 6.07 -0.29 -9.68
N ALA A 87 7.21 0.39 -9.57
CA ALA A 87 7.63 1.40 -10.54
C ALA A 87 7.75 0.83 -11.96
N LYS A 88 8.30 -0.38 -12.12
CA LYS A 88 8.37 -1.08 -13.43
C LYS A 88 6.97 -1.35 -13.99
N VAL A 89 6.02 -1.78 -13.15
CA VAL A 89 4.63 -1.99 -13.58
C VAL A 89 4.01 -0.67 -14.05
N ALA A 90 4.11 0.40 -13.26
CA ALA A 90 3.58 1.71 -13.62
C ALA A 90 4.18 2.24 -14.93
N GLN A 91 5.50 2.15 -15.11
CA GLN A 91 6.18 2.54 -16.34
C GLN A 91 5.69 1.73 -17.55
N SER A 92 5.53 0.41 -17.40
CA SER A 92 5.04 -0.47 -18.46
C SER A 92 3.61 -0.13 -18.91
N LEU A 93 2.83 0.48 -18.02
CA LEU A 93 1.44 0.90 -18.26
C LEU A 93 1.32 2.37 -18.73
N GLY A 94 2.46 3.04 -18.96
CA GLY A 94 2.51 4.35 -19.61
C GLY A 94 2.45 5.54 -18.66
N PHE A 95 2.62 5.36 -17.33
CA PHE A 95 2.77 6.50 -16.42
C PHE A 95 4.07 7.26 -16.73
N THR A 96 3.98 8.59 -16.80
CA THR A 96 5.07 9.46 -17.24
C THR A 96 5.92 10.00 -16.11
N GLN A 97 5.39 10.04 -14.89
CA GLN A 97 6.04 10.54 -13.69
C GLN A 97 6.11 9.40 -12.64
N VAL A 98 7.16 8.57 -12.74
CA VAL A 98 7.31 7.39 -11.86
C VAL A 98 8.62 7.50 -11.09
N THR A 99 8.52 7.45 -9.76
CA THR A 99 9.66 7.44 -8.83
C THR A 99 9.71 6.12 -8.07
N ALA A 100 10.80 5.39 -8.22
CA ALA A 100 11.11 4.23 -7.39
C ALA A 100 11.85 4.68 -6.13
N LEU A 101 11.44 4.21 -4.96
CA LEU A 101 12.12 4.44 -3.70
C LEU A 101 12.79 3.16 -3.19
N ALA A 102 14.06 3.26 -2.84
CA ALA A 102 14.74 2.26 -2.03
C ALA A 102 14.43 2.50 -0.54
N HIS A 103 14.67 1.49 0.30
CA HIS A 103 14.48 1.62 1.75
C HIS A 103 15.32 2.77 2.32
N GLY A 104 14.71 3.67 3.06
CA GLY A 104 15.29 4.89 3.60
C GLY A 104 15.15 6.13 2.71
N ASP A 105 14.84 5.95 1.42
CA ASP A 105 14.58 7.08 0.52
C ASP A 105 13.30 7.81 0.89
N ARG A 106 13.26 9.09 0.52
CA ARG A 106 12.11 9.98 0.75
C ARG A 106 11.69 10.68 -0.53
N PHE A 107 10.40 10.84 -0.68
CA PHE A 107 9.75 11.66 -1.71
C PHE A 107 8.93 12.75 -1.05
N THR A 108 8.97 13.97 -1.57
CA THR A 108 8.15 15.08 -1.07
C THR A 108 7.11 15.46 -2.11
N LEU A 109 5.85 15.37 -1.74
CA LEU A 109 4.72 15.76 -2.56
C LEU A 109 4.36 17.21 -2.28
N ALA A 110 4.61 18.09 -3.26
CA ALA A 110 4.24 19.51 -3.24
C ALA A 110 4.57 20.23 -1.92
N ASP A 111 5.74 19.96 -1.35
CA ASP A 111 6.26 20.53 -0.09
C ASP A 111 5.37 20.35 1.14
N SER A 112 4.28 19.56 1.03
CA SER A 112 3.29 19.39 2.11
C SER A 112 3.30 18.00 2.73
N VAL A 113 3.64 16.96 1.97
CA VAL A 113 3.65 15.58 2.46
C VAL A 113 4.98 14.90 2.12
N THR A 114 5.60 14.27 3.11
CA THR A 114 6.78 13.43 2.91
C THR A 114 6.38 11.96 2.96
N ILE A 115 6.88 11.18 2.00
CA ILE A 115 6.72 9.74 1.90
C ILE A 115 8.10 9.10 2.05
N GLN A 116 8.28 8.28 3.07
CA GLN A 116 9.51 7.55 3.33
C GLN A 116 9.28 6.06 3.10
N ALA A 117 10.11 5.44 2.28
CA ALA A 117 10.10 4.00 2.10
C ALA A 117 10.85 3.31 3.24
N VAL A 118 10.24 2.29 3.82
CA VAL A 118 10.83 1.41 4.85
C VAL A 118 10.73 -0.05 4.42
N PRO A 119 11.55 -0.96 4.96
CA PRO A 119 11.44 -2.38 4.64
C PRO A 119 10.07 -2.94 5.03
N GLY A 120 9.39 -3.56 4.07
CA GLY A 120 8.11 -4.24 4.21
C GLY A 120 8.21 -5.74 3.99
N SER A 121 7.26 -6.32 3.23
CA SER A 121 7.16 -7.76 3.04
C SER A 121 8.24 -8.34 2.12
N PRO A 122 8.79 -9.53 2.43
CA PRO A 122 9.65 -10.26 1.52
C PRO A 122 8.83 -10.90 0.40
N ILE A 123 9.31 -10.76 -0.85
CA ILE A 123 8.81 -11.50 -2.01
C ILE A 123 9.90 -12.39 -2.54
N GLY A 124 9.71 -13.70 -2.37
CA GLY A 124 10.74 -14.67 -2.70
C GLY A 124 12.00 -14.54 -1.83
N PRO A 125 13.13 -15.12 -2.25
CA PRO A 125 14.31 -15.24 -1.37
C PRO A 125 15.17 -13.98 -1.26
N THR A 126 15.02 -13.00 -2.17
CA THR A 126 16.00 -11.90 -2.30
C THR A 126 15.39 -10.50 -2.33
N THR A 127 14.06 -10.39 -2.47
CA THR A 127 13.39 -9.09 -2.62
C THR A 127 12.60 -8.77 -1.36
N VAL A 128 12.78 -7.56 -0.85
CA VAL A 128 11.95 -6.98 0.22
C VAL A 128 11.29 -5.75 -0.37
N GLU A 129 9.98 -5.74 -0.37
CA GLU A 129 9.16 -4.64 -0.89
C GLU A 129 9.00 -3.51 0.14
N ASN A 130 8.30 -2.46 -0.20
CA ASN A 130 8.20 -1.28 0.63
C ASN A 130 6.96 -1.29 1.53
N GLY A 131 7.17 -0.92 2.81
CA GLY A 131 6.20 -0.19 3.58
C GLY A 131 6.44 1.32 3.46
N TYR A 132 5.50 2.15 3.92
CA TYR A 132 5.63 3.60 3.81
C TYR A 132 5.23 4.32 5.08
N ILE A 133 6.00 5.35 5.42
CA ILE A 133 5.60 6.39 6.38
C ILE A 133 5.22 7.62 5.58
N VAL A 134 3.98 8.06 5.73
CA VAL A 134 3.44 9.26 5.08
C VAL A 134 3.22 10.32 6.15
N ARG A 135 3.87 11.47 6.05
CA ARG A 135 3.87 12.51 7.08
C ARG A 135 3.49 13.88 6.51
N ASP A 136 2.56 14.56 7.16
CA ASP A 136 2.23 15.95 6.90
C ASP A 136 3.33 16.86 7.47
N ALA A 137 3.94 17.66 6.62
CA ALA A 137 5.04 18.55 7.00
C ALA A 137 4.60 19.68 7.93
N ALA A 138 3.33 20.12 7.85
CA ALA A 138 2.82 21.24 8.63
C ALA A 138 2.40 20.83 10.04
N THR A 139 1.73 19.69 10.19
CA THR A 139 1.17 19.24 11.47
C THR A 139 2.01 18.16 12.15
N GLY A 140 2.88 17.48 11.40
CA GLY A 140 3.63 16.31 11.84
C GLY A 140 2.79 15.02 11.92
N HIS A 141 1.48 15.08 11.64
CA HIS A 141 0.66 13.88 11.62
C HIS A 141 1.22 12.85 10.63
N ALA A 142 1.26 11.59 11.07
CA ALA A 142 1.88 10.51 10.32
C ALA A 142 1.01 9.27 10.24
N LEU A 143 1.11 8.60 9.09
CA LEU A 143 0.51 7.30 8.81
C LEU A 143 1.61 6.32 8.42
N PHE A 144 1.56 5.10 8.95
CA PHE A 144 2.35 3.97 8.47
C PHE A 144 1.44 3.00 7.73
N TYR A 145 1.89 2.56 6.54
CA TYR A 145 1.23 1.56 5.72
C TYR A 145 2.17 0.41 5.39
N GLU A 146 1.78 -0.82 5.72
CA GLU A 146 2.43 -2.05 5.27
C GLU A 146 1.39 -3.18 5.19
N PRO A 147 1.13 -3.72 3.97
CA PRO A 147 -0.05 -4.55 3.71
C PRO A 147 0.07 -6.03 4.10
N HIS A 148 1.22 -6.49 4.61
CA HIS A 148 1.43 -7.90 4.94
C HIS A 148 1.85 -8.17 6.40
N GLY A 149 2.03 -7.13 7.21
CA GLY A 149 2.45 -7.26 8.61
C GLY A 149 3.94 -7.59 8.79
N PHE A 150 4.76 -7.30 7.78
CA PHE A 150 6.22 -7.40 7.87
C PHE A 150 6.82 -6.01 8.05
N HIS A 151 7.68 -5.87 9.05
CA HIS A 151 8.35 -4.62 9.32
C HIS A 151 9.71 -4.86 9.96
N ALA A 152 10.65 -3.94 9.73
CA ALA A 152 11.98 -4.01 10.29
C ALA A 152 12.05 -3.38 11.68
N PRO A 153 12.92 -3.87 12.58
CA PRO A 153 13.11 -3.27 13.91
C PRO A 153 13.51 -1.79 13.90
N SER A 154 14.11 -1.29 12.82
CA SER A 154 14.42 0.14 12.63
C SER A 154 13.19 1.04 12.66
N LEU A 155 12.00 0.50 12.41
CA LEU A 155 10.74 1.26 12.50
C LEU A 155 10.47 1.81 13.91
N LYS A 156 11.07 1.23 14.96
CA LYS A 156 10.98 1.75 16.33
C LYS A 156 11.48 3.19 16.48
N GLU A 157 12.41 3.60 15.62
CA GLU A 157 13.03 4.92 15.64
C GLU A 157 12.16 5.98 14.94
N GLU A 158 11.11 5.56 14.23
CA GLU A 158 10.24 6.44 13.42
C GLU A 158 9.00 6.94 14.18
N GLY A 159 8.74 6.42 15.37
CA GLY A 159 7.57 6.80 16.16
C GLY A 159 7.70 8.16 16.86
N PRO A 160 6.59 8.70 17.37
CA PRO A 160 5.24 8.14 17.26
C PRO A 160 4.61 8.35 15.87
N ILE A 161 3.63 7.48 15.53
CA ILE A 161 2.84 7.55 14.28
C ILE A 161 1.35 7.48 14.68
N ASP A 162 0.53 8.38 14.14
CA ASP A 162 -0.87 8.51 14.57
C ASP A 162 -1.75 7.37 14.08
N VAL A 163 -1.57 6.94 12.83
CA VAL A 163 -2.38 5.92 12.17
C VAL A 163 -1.48 4.82 11.60
N VAL A 164 -1.82 3.57 11.88
CA VAL A 164 -1.18 2.40 11.30
C VAL A 164 -2.21 1.65 10.45
N ILE A 165 -1.89 1.41 9.19
CA ILE A 165 -2.66 0.54 8.29
C ILE A 165 -1.84 -0.72 8.07
N THR A 166 -2.29 -1.85 8.62
CA THR A 166 -1.61 -3.14 8.55
C THR A 166 -2.62 -4.27 8.75
N PRO A 167 -2.39 -5.49 8.25
CA PRO A 167 -3.27 -6.61 8.55
C PRO A 167 -3.27 -6.95 10.05
N VAL A 168 -4.40 -7.46 10.54
CA VAL A 168 -4.57 -7.95 11.92
C VAL A 168 -4.79 -9.46 11.99
N LEU A 169 -4.87 -10.12 10.86
CA LEU A 169 -5.02 -11.56 10.71
C LEU A 169 -3.78 -12.17 10.05
N ASP A 170 -3.51 -13.43 10.34
CA ASP A 170 -2.42 -14.17 9.71
C ASP A 170 -2.93 -14.99 8.53
N LEU A 171 -2.15 -15.06 7.45
CA LEU A 171 -2.35 -15.97 6.34
C LEU A 171 -1.05 -16.71 6.04
N ALA A 172 -1.14 -18.05 6.01
CA ALA A 172 -0.02 -18.89 5.61
C ALA A 172 -0.47 -19.90 4.55
N LEU A 173 0.37 -20.13 3.56
CA LEU A 173 0.14 -21.19 2.57
C LEU A 173 1.00 -22.41 2.90
N PRO A 174 0.46 -23.64 2.69
CA PRO A 174 1.23 -24.86 2.81
C PRO A 174 2.50 -24.80 1.94
N LEU A 175 3.63 -25.23 2.47
CA LEU A 175 4.95 -25.27 1.82
C LEU A 175 5.59 -23.90 1.51
N VAL A 176 4.84 -22.81 1.49
CA VAL A 176 5.35 -21.44 1.24
C VAL A 176 5.65 -20.73 2.57
N GLY A 177 4.82 -20.96 3.58
CA GLY A 177 4.94 -20.30 4.87
C GLY A 177 4.01 -19.08 4.99
N PRO A 178 4.27 -18.18 5.95
CA PRO A 178 3.43 -17.02 6.19
C PRO A 178 3.54 -16.01 5.05
N ILE A 179 2.37 -15.61 4.52
CA ILE A 179 2.23 -14.53 3.53
C ILE A 179 1.81 -13.25 4.24
N ILE A 180 0.92 -13.35 5.24
CA ILE A 180 0.50 -12.24 6.08
C ILE A 180 0.80 -12.59 7.54
N ARG A 181 1.38 -11.62 8.27
CA ARG A 181 1.73 -11.72 9.69
C ARG A 181 1.04 -10.64 10.51
N GLY A 182 -0.28 -10.57 10.40
CA GLY A 182 -1.04 -9.47 10.97
C GLY A 182 -1.10 -9.50 12.49
N GLN A 183 -1.35 -10.65 13.12
CA GLN A 183 -1.56 -10.74 14.57
C GLN A 183 -0.35 -10.24 15.36
N LYS A 184 0.80 -10.83 15.12
CA LYS A 184 2.03 -10.45 15.82
C LYS A 184 2.50 -9.06 15.37
N GLY A 185 2.43 -8.78 14.07
CA GLY A 185 2.84 -7.51 13.49
C GLY A 185 2.08 -6.32 14.08
N ALA A 186 0.75 -6.38 14.14
CA ALA A 186 -0.05 -5.31 14.69
C ALA A 186 0.24 -5.03 16.18
N LEU A 187 0.48 -6.08 16.99
CA LEU A 187 0.86 -5.93 18.40
C LEU A 187 2.22 -5.25 18.54
N GLU A 188 3.23 -5.68 17.78
CA GLU A 188 4.56 -5.06 17.78
C GLU A 188 4.48 -3.58 17.37
N LEU A 189 3.70 -3.25 16.33
CA LEU A 189 3.50 -1.88 15.88
C LEU A 189 2.80 -1.01 16.93
N THR A 190 1.86 -1.57 17.70
CA THR A 190 1.23 -0.87 18.83
C THR A 190 2.27 -0.45 19.86
N GLU A 191 3.20 -1.33 20.20
CA GLU A 191 4.27 -1.04 21.17
C GLU A 191 5.30 -0.06 20.62
N TRP A 192 5.67 -0.19 19.34
CA TRP A 192 6.77 0.57 18.74
C TRP A 192 6.36 1.98 18.33
N LEU A 193 5.20 2.12 17.71
CA LEU A 193 4.75 3.37 17.09
C LEU A 193 3.73 4.13 17.92
N GLN A 194 3.12 3.49 18.94
CA GLN A 194 2.11 4.05 19.84
C GLN A 194 0.96 4.77 19.09
N PRO A 195 0.34 4.12 18.09
CA PRO A 195 -0.66 4.75 17.26
C PRO A 195 -1.93 5.06 18.03
N GLN A 196 -2.65 6.10 17.60
CA GLN A 196 -3.99 6.40 18.08
C GLN A 196 -5.02 5.40 17.50
N VAL A 197 -4.76 4.93 16.27
CA VAL A 197 -5.64 4.03 15.53
C VAL A 197 -4.82 3.03 14.73
N ILE A 198 -5.25 1.74 14.76
CA ILE A 198 -4.84 0.72 13.79
C ILE A 198 -6.03 0.37 12.93
N LEU A 199 -5.87 0.47 11.61
CA LEU A 199 -6.86 0.12 10.61
C LEU A 199 -6.43 -1.18 9.92
N PRO A 200 -7.29 -2.22 9.89
CA PRO A 200 -6.97 -3.46 9.20
C PRO A 200 -6.94 -3.26 7.68
N THR A 201 -6.02 -3.94 7.02
CA THR A 201 -5.96 -4.05 5.55
C THR A 201 -5.77 -5.52 5.15
N ALA A 202 -5.72 -5.83 3.86
CA ALA A 202 -5.71 -7.20 3.33
C ALA A 202 -6.95 -8.01 3.74
N ASP A 203 -8.05 -7.33 4.07
CA ASP A 203 -9.35 -7.94 4.36
C ASP A 203 -10.19 -8.02 3.08
N ALA A 204 -11.12 -8.98 3.03
CA ALA A 204 -11.98 -9.15 1.87
C ALA A 204 -12.92 -7.95 1.66
N GLY A 205 -13.43 -7.35 2.73
CA GLY A 205 -14.46 -6.33 2.63
C GLY A 205 -15.70 -6.86 1.92
N GLU A 206 -16.07 -6.19 0.82
CA GLU A 206 -17.14 -6.65 -0.08
C GLU A 206 -16.63 -7.55 -1.22
N VAL A 207 -15.32 -7.76 -1.33
CA VAL A 207 -14.70 -8.58 -2.38
C VAL A 207 -15.05 -10.05 -2.21
N GLN A 208 -15.30 -10.75 -3.32
CA GLN A 208 -15.50 -12.20 -3.38
C GLN A 208 -14.27 -12.87 -4.00
N TYR A 209 -13.80 -13.93 -3.35
CA TYR A 209 -12.65 -14.74 -3.78
C TYR A 209 -13.08 -16.14 -4.18
#